data_8f9e9d9a2378a9b628cd5ea2934a1010
#
_entry.id   8f9e9d9a2378a9b628cd5ea2934a1010
#
_cell.length_a   1.000
_cell.length_b   1.000
_cell.length_c   1.000
_cell.angle_alpha   90.00
_cell.angle_beta   90.00
_cell.angle_gamma   90.00
#
_symmetry.space_group_name_H-M   'P 1'
#
loop_
_entity.id
_entity.type
_entity.pdbx_description
1 polymer ?
#
loop_
_entity_poly.entity_id
_entity_poly.type
_entity_poly.pdbx_seq_one_letter_code
_entity_poly.pdbx_strand_id
1 'polypeptide(L)'
;MKTPGQIFLQSRLAAVLITIVFVFLLNATCRVAQAAPASQELLKSGAYLARAGDCIACHTARDGEPFSGGLPMHTTIGTIYSTNITPDLETGIGRYTLDDFVKVMREGIAKNGHHLYPAMPYTSYARLSQEDLSALYAWFMQGLEPVCKQNRPTKLSWPLSMRSLMAVWNALYVPKGEYTSDPDKSTSWNRGAYLVQGLGHCGECHTPRGVAGQMKANSAKNGSQYLAGATLDNWYASPLTGEIETGLYAWSQDEIVESLKTGRTARVAAIGTMAGVVGKSTQYLTDQDLMAMAEYLKSLPPSSSKGQGNAAVARPATDTAVATQALRAGLIGIPGARVYLDNCNACHRSDGAGARRTFPNLVKNETVNAKDPISLIHLVLAGSSMPSTQTAPSALAMPDFGGRLSDDEVADVLCFVRSHWGNHAADVSSDEVGRVRKNLTIQNKAE
;
A
#
# COMPACT_ATOMS: atom_id res chain seq x y z
N MET A 1 -43.98 74.37 -21.54
CA MET A 1 -42.53 74.57 -21.31
C MET A 1 -42.23 74.12 -19.87
N LYS A 2 -41.39 73.11 -19.66
CA LYS A 2 -41.00 72.70 -18.31
C LYS A 2 -39.94 73.64 -17.76
N THR A 3 -40.08 74.05 -16.49
CA THR A 3 -39.13 74.96 -15.87
C THR A 3 -37.75 74.32 -15.67
N PRO A 4 -36.62 75.04 -15.64
CA PRO A 4 -35.27 74.49 -15.52
C PRO A 4 -35.09 73.64 -14.30
N GLY A 5 -35.79 73.85 -13.19
CA GLY A 5 -35.75 73.05 -11.99
C GLY A 5 -36.38 71.67 -12.14
N GLN A 6 -37.38 71.47 -12.97
CA GLN A 6 -38.03 70.16 -13.21
C GLN A 6 -37.16 69.27 -14.09
N ILE A 7 -36.37 69.81 -14.96
CA ILE A 7 -35.40 69.03 -15.81
C ILE A 7 -34.24 68.56 -14.96
N PHE A 8 -33.76 69.35 -14.00
CA PHE A 8 -32.66 69.04 -13.12
C PHE A 8 -33.05 67.95 -12.08
N LEU A 9 -34.29 67.93 -11.64
CA LEU A 9 -34.79 66.93 -10.72
C LEU A 9 -35.00 65.58 -11.40
N GLN A 10 -35.49 65.55 -12.64
CA GLN A 10 -35.69 64.37 -13.44
C GLN A 10 -34.35 63.70 -13.84
N SER A 11 -33.30 64.48 -14.13
CA SER A 11 -31.99 63.95 -14.44
C SER A 11 -31.28 63.29 -13.24
N ARG A 12 -31.46 63.84 -12.05
CA ARG A 12 -30.92 63.25 -10.79
C ARG A 12 -31.66 61.95 -10.40
N LEU A 13 -32.99 61.93 -10.54
CA LEU A 13 -33.78 60.71 -10.30
C LEU A 13 -33.44 59.60 -11.27
N ALA A 14 -33.23 59.89 -12.58
CA ALA A 14 -32.79 58.93 -13.58
C ALA A 14 -31.38 58.39 -13.28
N ALA A 15 -30.44 59.25 -12.86
CA ALA A 15 -29.09 58.82 -12.49
C ALA A 15 -29.08 57.92 -11.26
N VAL A 16 -29.88 58.21 -10.23
CA VAL A 16 -30.02 57.38 -9.03
C VAL A 16 -30.66 56.02 -9.36
N LEU A 17 -31.69 55.98 -10.23
CA LEU A 17 -32.31 54.73 -10.67
C LEU A 17 -31.34 53.87 -11.48
N ILE A 18 -30.55 54.47 -12.37
CA ILE A 18 -29.53 53.75 -13.14
C ILE A 18 -28.45 53.17 -12.22
N THR A 19 -28.01 53.92 -11.21
CA THR A 19 -27.02 53.45 -10.22
C THR A 19 -27.57 52.30 -9.37
N ILE A 20 -28.83 52.37 -8.92
CA ILE A 20 -29.47 51.29 -8.16
C ILE A 20 -29.66 50.06 -9.02
N VAL A 21 -30.07 50.16 -10.27
CA VAL A 21 -30.21 49.03 -11.20
C VAL A 21 -28.84 48.40 -11.51
N PHE A 22 -27.79 49.24 -11.67
CA PHE A 22 -26.43 48.74 -11.90
C PHE A 22 -25.86 48.01 -10.68
N VAL A 23 -26.12 48.49 -9.44
CA VAL A 23 -25.75 47.80 -8.18
C VAL A 23 -26.54 46.51 -8.00
N PHE A 24 -27.82 46.47 -8.36
CA PHE A 24 -28.63 45.24 -8.33
C PHE A 24 -28.18 44.24 -9.40
N LEU A 25 -27.80 44.68 -10.58
CA LEU A 25 -27.25 43.81 -11.64
C LEU A 25 -25.85 43.26 -11.28
N LEU A 26 -25.00 44.06 -10.63
CA LEU A 26 -23.71 43.57 -10.13
C LEU A 26 -23.83 42.57 -8.99
N ASN A 27 -24.86 42.67 -8.13
CA ASN A 27 -25.10 41.68 -7.07
C ASN A 27 -25.80 40.40 -7.54
N ALA A 28 -26.42 40.43 -8.75
CA ALA A 28 -27.07 39.26 -9.33
C ALA A 28 -26.09 38.28 -10.05
N THR A 29 -24.83 38.69 -10.32
CA THR A 29 -23.89 37.89 -11.10
C THR A 29 -22.81 37.16 -10.30
N CYS A 30 -22.78 37.28 -8.97
CA CYS A 30 -21.83 36.52 -8.15
C CYS A 30 -22.52 35.46 -7.31
N ARG A 31 -23.44 34.69 -7.91
CA ARG A 31 -23.70 33.35 -7.40
C ARG A 31 -22.57 32.46 -7.93
N VAL A 32 -21.50 32.34 -7.15
CA VAL A 32 -20.63 31.16 -7.24
C VAL A 32 -21.59 29.97 -7.23
N ALA A 33 -21.63 29.22 -8.32
CA ALA A 33 -22.39 27.99 -8.39
C ALA A 33 -21.81 27.07 -7.31
N GLN A 34 -22.39 27.12 -6.12
CA GLN A 34 -22.09 26.16 -5.06
C GLN A 34 -22.55 24.82 -5.60
N ALA A 35 -21.62 23.91 -5.83
CA ALA A 35 -21.96 22.55 -6.25
C ALA A 35 -23.04 22.02 -5.31
N ALA A 36 -24.11 21.46 -5.86
CA ALA A 36 -25.16 20.86 -5.06
C ALA A 36 -24.52 19.85 -4.06
N PRO A 37 -25.01 19.78 -2.82
CA PRO A 37 -24.48 18.84 -1.85
C PRO A 37 -24.57 17.42 -2.40
N ALA A 38 -23.47 16.67 -2.30
CA ALA A 38 -23.42 15.27 -2.71
C ALA A 38 -24.40 14.44 -1.87
N SER A 39 -25.03 13.42 -2.46
CA SER A 39 -25.89 12.53 -1.70
C SER A 39 -25.11 11.78 -0.62
N GLN A 40 -25.76 11.45 0.47
CA GLN A 40 -25.17 10.66 1.57
C GLN A 40 -24.64 9.30 1.07
N GLU A 41 -25.30 8.70 0.07
CA GLU A 41 -24.87 7.45 -0.52
C GLU A 41 -23.58 7.61 -1.31
N LEU A 42 -23.47 8.67 -2.10
CA LEU A 42 -22.24 9.00 -2.84
C LEU A 42 -21.06 9.24 -1.90
N LEU A 43 -21.28 9.96 -0.80
CA LEU A 43 -20.25 10.20 0.22
C LEU A 43 -19.83 8.89 0.92
N LYS A 44 -20.75 8.02 1.26
CA LYS A 44 -20.44 6.69 1.84
C LYS A 44 -19.65 5.82 0.85
N SER A 45 -20.04 5.81 -0.41
CA SER A 45 -19.30 5.11 -1.47
C SER A 45 -17.89 5.64 -1.58
N GLY A 46 -17.71 6.96 -1.67
CA GLY A 46 -16.39 7.59 -1.72
C GLY A 46 -15.52 7.30 -0.50
N ALA A 47 -16.10 7.31 0.70
CA ALA A 47 -15.41 6.95 1.94
C ALA A 47 -14.92 5.48 1.91
N TYR A 48 -15.76 4.57 1.44
CA TYR A 48 -15.43 3.16 1.27
C TYR A 48 -14.29 2.97 0.26
N LEU A 49 -14.39 3.63 -0.89
CA LEU A 49 -13.36 3.56 -1.94
C LEU A 49 -12.02 4.15 -1.46
N ALA A 50 -12.04 5.23 -0.68
CA ALA A 50 -10.83 5.82 -0.09
C ALA A 50 -10.17 4.87 0.93
N ARG A 51 -10.97 4.05 1.65
CA ARG A 51 -10.45 2.96 2.49
C ARG A 51 -9.86 1.84 1.64
N ALA A 52 -10.56 1.41 0.58
CA ALA A 52 -10.06 0.39 -0.34
C ALA A 52 -8.74 0.81 -1.02
N GLY A 53 -8.60 2.10 -1.32
CA GLY A 53 -7.39 2.69 -1.91
C GLY A 53 -6.27 3.01 -0.92
N ASP A 54 -6.46 2.74 0.37
CA ASP A 54 -5.49 3.01 1.46
C ASP A 54 -4.92 4.44 1.45
N CYS A 55 -5.70 5.41 1.00
CA CYS A 55 -5.26 6.80 0.81
C CYS A 55 -4.69 7.40 2.11
N ILE A 56 -5.30 7.04 3.26
CA ILE A 56 -4.89 7.51 4.57
C ILE A 56 -3.47 7.06 4.95
N ALA A 57 -3.03 5.89 4.50
CA ALA A 57 -1.72 5.34 4.86
C ALA A 57 -0.57 6.22 4.39
N CYS A 58 -0.69 6.76 3.17
CA CYS A 58 0.32 7.64 2.59
C CYS A 58 0.05 9.12 2.92
N HIS A 59 -1.21 9.56 2.90
CA HIS A 59 -1.54 10.97 3.04
C HIS A 59 -1.74 11.43 4.50
N THR A 60 -1.19 10.67 5.47
CA THR A 60 -1.18 11.03 6.90
C THR A 60 0.21 10.79 7.47
N ALA A 61 0.87 11.82 7.95
CA ALA A 61 2.12 11.67 8.70
C ALA A 61 1.86 10.97 10.04
N ARG A 62 2.92 10.40 10.68
CA ARG A 62 2.80 9.59 11.92
C ARG A 62 1.93 10.27 12.99
N ASP A 63 2.16 11.56 13.25
CA ASP A 63 1.43 12.34 14.25
C ASP A 63 0.63 13.49 13.61
N GLY A 64 0.24 13.32 12.33
CA GLY A 64 -0.46 14.33 11.54
C GLY A 64 -1.96 14.09 11.50
N GLU A 65 -2.69 15.18 11.21
CA GLU A 65 -4.12 15.10 10.94
C GLU A 65 -4.39 14.20 9.71
N PRO A 66 -5.47 13.42 9.71
CA PRO A 66 -5.83 12.54 8.60
C PRO A 66 -5.86 13.28 7.26
N PHE A 67 -5.26 12.69 6.24
CA PHE A 67 -5.19 13.21 4.88
C PHE A 67 -4.44 14.56 4.70
N SER A 68 -3.81 15.09 5.74
CA SER A 68 -3.07 16.36 5.68
C SER A 68 -1.66 16.21 5.08
N GLY A 69 -1.27 15.01 4.65
CA GLY A 69 0.03 14.75 4.03
C GLY A 69 1.22 14.86 4.97
N GLY A 70 2.41 14.96 4.37
CA GLY A 70 3.66 15.16 5.09
C GLY A 70 4.41 13.88 5.45
N LEU A 71 3.90 12.68 5.07
CA LEU A 71 4.60 11.42 5.25
C LEU A 71 5.85 11.39 4.35
N PRO A 72 7.05 11.18 4.90
CA PRO A 72 8.25 10.96 4.10
C PRO A 72 8.24 9.54 3.51
N MET A 73 8.49 9.44 2.21
CA MET A 73 8.75 8.20 1.49
C MET A 73 10.20 8.23 1.03
N HIS A 74 11.06 7.48 1.73
CA HIS A 74 12.46 7.40 1.43
C HIS A 74 12.70 6.46 0.25
N THR A 75 13.45 6.92 -0.74
CA THR A 75 13.82 6.14 -1.92
C THR A 75 15.33 6.19 -2.12
N THR A 76 15.87 5.32 -2.96
CA THR A 76 17.29 5.34 -3.32
C THR A 76 17.74 6.63 -4.01
N ILE A 77 16.79 7.43 -4.51
CA ILE A 77 17.03 8.67 -5.25
C ILE A 77 16.68 9.93 -4.45
N GLY A 78 16.19 9.78 -3.23
CA GLY A 78 15.84 10.89 -2.33
C GLY A 78 14.50 10.67 -1.63
N THR A 79 13.94 11.74 -1.06
CA THR A 79 12.71 11.68 -0.28
C THR A 79 11.56 12.37 -0.99
N ILE A 80 10.45 11.65 -1.16
CA ILE A 80 9.17 12.17 -1.64
C ILE A 80 8.27 12.37 -0.42
N TYR A 81 7.58 13.50 -0.35
CA TYR A 81 6.59 13.75 0.71
C TYR A 81 5.19 13.68 0.14
N SER A 82 4.29 12.97 0.84
CA SER A 82 2.88 12.97 0.49
C SER A 82 2.27 14.36 0.68
N THR A 83 1.29 14.69 -0.16
CA THR A 83 0.64 16.00 -0.15
C THR A 83 -0.62 15.99 0.70
N ASN A 84 -1.03 17.18 1.14
CA ASN A 84 -2.34 17.42 1.73
C ASN A 84 -3.43 17.21 0.67
N ILE A 85 -4.35 16.29 0.91
CA ILE A 85 -5.49 15.98 0.04
C ILE A 85 -6.84 16.26 0.72
N THR A 86 -6.83 17.07 1.80
CA THR A 86 -8.06 17.63 2.38
C THR A 86 -8.62 18.74 1.49
N PRO A 87 -9.92 19.14 1.65
CA PRO A 87 -10.52 20.20 0.86
C PRO A 87 -10.08 21.63 1.25
N ASP A 88 -8.89 21.75 1.85
CA ASP A 88 -8.32 23.09 2.13
C ASP A 88 -7.99 23.81 0.82
N LEU A 89 -8.42 25.08 0.75
CA LEU A 89 -8.32 25.86 -0.48
C LEU A 89 -6.90 26.32 -0.83
N GLU A 90 -6.00 26.41 0.15
CA GLU A 90 -4.67 26.96 -0.04
C GLU A 90 -3.59 25.86 -0.08
N THR A 91 -3.71 24.88 0.77
CA THR A 91 -2.67 23.86 0.97
C THR A 91 -3.08 22.47 0.52
N GLY A 92 -4.39 22.24 0.33
CA GLY A 92 -5.00 20.98 -0.06
C GLY A 92 -5.48 20.95 -1.51
N ILE A 93 -6.51 20.15 -1.75
CA ILE A 93 -7.12 19.99 -3.08
C ILE A 93 -8.45 20.75 -3.22
N GLY A 94 -8.81 21.63 -2.29
CA GLY A 94 -10.10 22.33 -2.27
C GLY A 94 -10.42 23.17 -3.50
N ARG A 95 -9.43 23.50 -4.34
CA ARG A 95 -9.62 24.18 -5.62
C ARG A 95 -9.66 23.25 -6.83
N TYR A 96 -9.56 21.93 -6.63
CA TYR A 96 -9.61 20.96 -7.74
C TYR A 96 -11.04 20.83 -8.26
N THR A 97 -11.18 20.78 -9.57
CA THR A 97 -12.39 20.29 -10.23
C THR A 97 -12.37 18.77 -10.27
N LEU A 98 -13.49 18.14 -10.61
CA LEU A 98 -13.54 16.69 -10.85
C LEU A 98 -12.53 16.29 -11.94
N ASP A 99 -12.43 17.09 -13.01
CA ASP A 99 -11.48 16.81 -14.11
C ASP A 99 -10.02 16.89 -13.64
N ASP A 100 -9.68 17.87 -12.78
CA ASP A 100 -8.34 17.96 -12.17
C ASP A 100 -8.05 16.70 -11.33
N PHE A 101 -9.03 16.25 -10.53
CA PHE A 101 -8.90 15.04 -9.70
C PHE A 101 -8.74 13.77 -10.54
N VAL A 102 -9.58 13.61 -11.58
CA VAL A 102 -9.48 12.50 -12.53
C VAL A 102 -8.11 12.46 -13.21
N LYS A 103 -7.58 13.61 -13.62
CA LYS A 103 -6.23 13.71 -14.20
C LYS A 103 -5.13 13.26 -13.23
N VAL A 104 -5.22 13.66 -11.96
CA VAL A 104 -4.28 13.19 -10.93
C VAL A 104 -4.33 11.68 -10.82
N MET A 105 -5.52 11.12 -10.70
CA MET A 105 -5.73 9.69 -10.45
C MET A 105 -5.36 8.82 -11.66
N ARG A 106 -5.66 9.25 -12.87
CA ARG A 106 -5.45 8.45 -14.09
C ARG A 106 -4.13 8.70 -14.79
N GLU A 107 -3.63 9.94 -14.73
CA GLU A 107 -2.48 10.35 -15.54
C GLU A 107 -1.29 10.78 -14.68
N GLY A 108 -1.48 10.92 -13.37
CA GLY A 108 -0.44 11.45 -12.49
C GLY A 108 -0.07 12.89 -12.80
N ILE A 109 -1.04 13.71 -13.22
CA ILE A 109 -0.84 15.13 -13.56
C ILE A 109 -1.60 16.02 -12.57
N ALA A 110 -0.88 16.83 -11.81
CA ALA A 110 -1.46 17.76 -10.85
C ALA A 110 -2.13 18.96 -11.55
N LYS A 111 -3.03 19.67 -10.84
CA LYS A 111 -3.75 20.84 -11.33
C LYS A 111 -2.86 21.91 -11.98
N ASN A 112 -1.66 22.12 -11.43
CA ASN A 112 -0.67 23.08 -11.99
C ASN A 112 0.12 22.51 -13.18
N GLY A 113 -0.26 21.34 -13.72
CA GLY A 113 0.32 20.73 -14.91
C GLY A 113 1.60 19.92 -14.66
N HIS A 114 2.14 19.86 -13.45
CA HIS A 114 3.32 19.06 -13.21
C HIS A 114 2.99 17.57 -13.01
N HIS A 115 3.87 16.70 -13.51
CA HIS A 115 3.76 15.27 -13.34
C HIS A 115 4.15 14.84 -11.92
N LEU A 116 3.40 13.89 -11.37
CA LEU A 116 3.69 13.26 -10.09
C LEU A 116 4.77 12.17 -10.26
N TYR A 117 5.44 11.86 -9.17
CA TYR A 117 6.28 10.66 -9.11
C TYR A 117 5.40 9.43 -8.84
N PRO A 118 5.77 8.24 -9.38
CA PRO A 118 4.97 7.02 -9.23
C PRO A 118 5.09 6.38 -7.82
N ALA A 119 5.40 7.18 -6.81
CA ALA A 119 5.17 6.86 -5.42
C ALA A 119 3.67 6.91 -5.08
N MET A 120 2.90 7.75 -5.75
CA MET A 120 1.45 7.63 -5.81
C MET A 120 1.09 6.58 -6.88
N PRO A 121 0.29 5.56 -6.57
CA PRO A 121 0.03 4.42 -7.46
C PRO A 121 -0.98 4.74 -8.58
N TYR A 122 -0.81 5.88 -9.27
CA TYR A 122 -1.69 6.27 -10.38
C TYR A 122 -1.65 5.30 -11.56
N THR A 123 -0.60 4.50 -11.69
CA THR A 123 -0.54 3.38 -12.64
C THR A 123 -1.61 2.32 -12.40
N SER A 124 -2.00 2.14 -11.14
CA SER A 124 -3.12 1.28 -10.75
C SER A 124 -4.45 2.04 -10.80
N TYR A 125 -4.47 3.28 -10.29
CA TYR A 125 -5.68 4.12 -10.26
C TYR A 125 -6.18 4.54 -11.65
N ALA A 126 -5.34 4.49 -12.69
CA ALA A 126 -5.74 4.70 -14.08
C ALA A 126 -6.90 3.77 -14.53
N ARG A 127 -7.06 2.62 -13.85
CA ARG A 127 -8.11 1.62 -14.14
C ARG A 127 -9.45 1.91 -13.49
N LEU A 128 -9.55 2.91 -12.62
CA LEU A 128 -10.78 3.22 -11.91
C LEU A 128 -11.86 3.73 -12.86
N SER A 129 -13.10 3.34 -12.60
CA SER A 129 -14.25 3.86 -13.33
C SER A 129 -14.47 5.35 -13.07
N GLN A 130 -15.13 6.02 -13.99
CA GLN A 130 -15.51 7.42 -13.81
C GLN A 130 -16.47 7.61 -12.63
N GLU A 131 -17.32 6.63 -12.39
CA GLU A 131 -18.25 6.62 -11.26
C GLU A 131 -17.51 6.59 -9.93
N ASP A 132 -16.56 5.67 -9.76
CA ASP A 132 -15.76 5.55 -8.53
C ASP A 132 -14.88 6.78 -8.30
N LEU A 133 -14.30 7.37 -9.36
CA LEU A 133 -13.54 8.62 -9.25
C LEU A 133 -14.44 9.80 -8.84
N SER A 134 -15.68 9.84 -9.32
CA SER A 134 -16.67 10.86 -8.94
C SER A 134 -17.08 10.72 -7.47
N ALA A 135 -17.25 9.48 -6.98
CA ALA A 135 -17.56 9.21 -5.58
C ALA A 135 -16.38 9.56 -4.65
N LEU A 136 -15.15 9.19 -5.03
CA LEU A 136 -13.94 9.58 -4.31
C LEU A 136 -13.81 11.11 -4.24
N TYR A 137 -13.96 11.80 -5.36
CA TYR A 137 -13.89 13.25 -5.41
C TYR A 137 -14.93 13.90 -4.50
N ALA A 138 -16.19 13.45 -4.58
CA ALA A 138 -17.26 13.96 -3.74
C ALA A 138 -16.92 13.81 -2.24
N TRP A 139 -16.38 12.66 -1.84
CA TRP A 139 -16.00 12.42 -0.46
C TRP A 139 -14.81 13.27 -0.02
N PHE A 140 -13.77 13.41 -0.83
CA PHE A 140 -12.62 14.26 -0.50
C PHE A 140 -13.01 15.72 -0.38
N MET A 141 -13.98 16.19 -1.19
CA MET A 141 -14.40 17.60 -1.19
C MET A 141 -15.46 17.95 -0.15
N GLN A 142 -16.30 16.98 0.26
CA GLN A 142 -17.46 17.25 1.12
C GLN A 142 -17.57 16.33 2.35
N GLY A 143 -16.79 15.26 2.39
CA GLY A 143 -16.78 14.27 3.47
C GLY A 143 -15.63 14.43 4.46
N LEU A 144 -14.69 15.36 4.21
CA LEU A 144 -13.55 15.65 5.06
C LEU A 144 -13.55 17.12 5.53
N GLU A 145 -13.04 17.35 6.73
CA GLU A 145 -12.73 18.71 7.18
C GLU A 145 -11.44 19.23 6.52
N PRO A 146 -11.40 20.51 6.13
CA PRO A 146 -10.19 21.12 5.59
C PRO A 146 -9.11 21.28 6.68
N VAL A 147 -7.89 20.91 6.35
CA VAL A 147 -6.72 21.07 7.24
C VAL A 147 -5.70 21.97 6.54
N CYS A 148 -5.45 23.14 7.09
CA CYS A 148 -4.44 24.09 6.58
C CYS A 148 -3.03 23.61 7.00
N LYS A 149 -2.36 22.88 6.12
CA LYS A 149 -0.99 22.38 6.34
C LYS A 149 -0.17 22.43 5.05
N GLN A 150 0.91 23.21 5.10
CA GLN A 150 1.81 23.38 3.96
C GLN A 150 2.47 22.07 3.52
N ASN A 151 2.48 21.83 2.22
CA ASN A 151 3.12 20.66 1.64
C ASN A 151 4.66 20.79 1.71
N ARG A 152 5.32 19.72 2.14
CA ARG A 152 6.78 19.65 2.14
C ARG A 152 7.30 19.43 0.72
N PRO A 153 8.37 20.12 0.29
CA PRO A 153 8.94 19.93 -1.03
C PRO A 153 9.63 18.57 -1.15
N THR A 154 9.38 17.87 -2.26
CA THR A 154 10.10 16.64 -2.62
C THR A 154 11.60 16.94 -2.82
N LYS A 155 12.48 16.09 -2.28
CA LYS A 155 13.93 16.23 -2.33
C LYS A 155 14.55 15.04 -3.07
N LEU A 156 14.71 15.17 -4.38
CA LEU A 156 15.33 14.16 -5.24
C LEU A 156 16.62 14.69 -5.86
N SER A 157 17.56 13.76 -6.13
CA SER A 157 18.82 14.08 -6.79
C SER A 157 18.60 14.45 -8.27
N TRP A 158 19.37 15.42 -8.77
CA TRP A 158 19.41 15.70 -10.21
C TRP A 158 19.99 14.49 -10.97
N PRO A 159 19.48 14.13 -12.17
CA PRO A 159 18.40 14.78 -12.95
C PRO A 159 16.97 14.33 -12.62
N LEU A 160 16.78 13.41 -11.66
CA LEU A 160 15.49 12.82 -11.33
C LEU A 160 14.53 13.80 -10.62
N SER A 161 15.06 14.95 -10.15
CA SER A 161 14.22 16.07 -9.67
C SER A 161 13.47 16.80 -10.81
N MET A 162 13.83 16.56 -12.08
CA MET A 162 13.16 17.17 -13.25
C MET A 162 11.84 16.45 -13.53
N ARG A 163 10.72 17.01 -13.08
CA ARG A 163 9.37 16.42 -13.25
C ARG A 163 8.95 16.22 -14.70
N SER A 164 9.53 16.97 -15.65
CA SER A 164 9.30 16.79 -17.08
C SER A 164 9.71 15.41 -17.60
N LEU A 165 10.67 14.73 -16.95
CA LEU A 165 11.04 13.37 -17.29
C LEU A 165 9.89 12.39 -17.01
N MET A 166 9.01 12.72 -16.07
CA MET A 166 7.84 11.90 -15.77
C MET A 166 6.78 11.93 -16.88
N ALA A 167 6.78 12.94 -17.75
CA ALA A 167 5.91 12.94 -18.93
C ALA A 167 6.24 11.76 -19.87
N VAL A 168 7.53 11.52 -20.11
CA VAL A 168 7.99 10.39 -20.92
C VAL A 168 7.70 9.08 -20.21
N TRP A 169 8.00 9.01 -18.89
CA TRP A 169 7.72 7.83 -18.09
C TRP A 169 6.23 7.47 -18.11
N ASN A 170 5.35 8.46 -17.91
CA ASN A 170 3.90 8.27 -17.94
C ASN A 170 3.42 7.78 -19.31
N ALA A 171 3.94 8.34 -20.40
CA ALA A 171 3.58 7.92 -21.75
C ALA A 171 3.93 6.43 -22.02
N LEU A 172 4.99 5.91 -21.39
CA LEU A 172 5.45 4.55 -21.57
C LEU A 172 4.77 3.53 -20.64
N TYR A 173 4.44 3.93 -19.40
CA TYR A 173 4.12 2.97 -18.34
C TYR A 173 2.75 3.14 -17.71
N VAL A 174 2.05 4.27 -17.89
CA VAL A 174 0.70 4.44 -17.37
C VAL A 174 -0.29 3.73 -18.30
N PRO A 175 -1.10 2.78 -17.78
CA PRO A 175 -2.13 2.13 -18.57
C PRO A 175 -3.16 3.15 -19.05
N LYS A 176 -3.70 2.95 -20.25
CA LYS A 176 -4.77 3.79 -20.78
C LYS A 176 -6.12 3.11 -20.61
N GLY A 177 -7.09 3.88 -20.13
CA GLY A 177 -8.48 3.46 -20.00
C GLY A 177 -8.81 2.71 -18.72
N GLU A 178 -10.09 2.63 -18.45
CA GLU A 178 -10.67 1.97 -17.29
C GLU A 178 -10.50 0.44 -17.35
N TYR A 179 -10.70 -0.21 -16.21
CA TYR A 179 -10.80 -1.67 -16.17
C TYR A 179 -11.97 -2.13 -17.04
N THR A 180 -11.71 -3.08 -17.92
CA THR A 180 -12.73 -3.70 -18.74
C THR A 180 -13.00 -5.11 -18.20
N SER A 181 -14.26 -5.38 -17.86
CA SER A 181 -14.70 -6.68 -17.38
C SER A 181 -14.44 -7.76 -18.42
N ASP A 182 -14.00 -8.91 -17.96
CA ASP A 182 -13.83 -10.11 -18.77
C ASP A 182 -15.19 -10.83 -18.87
N PRO A 183 -15.78 -10.94 -20.06
CA PRO A 183 -17.11 -11.54 -20.22
C PRO A 183 -17.16 -13.04 -19.92
N ASP A 184 -15.98 -13.71 -19.97
CA ASP A 184 -15.86 -15.15 -19.69
C ASP A 184 -15.70 -15.46 -18.20
N LYS A 185 -15.72 -14.42 -17.34
CA LYS A 185 -15.53 -14.53 -15.88
C LYS A 185 -16.79 -14.08 -15.13
N SER A 186 -16.93 -14.59 -13.91
CA SER A 186 -18.01 -14.20 -13.02
C SER A 186 -17.97 -12.70 -12.68
N THR A 187 -19.10 -12.13 -12.28
CA THR A 187 -19.17 -10.75 -11.76
C THR A 187 -18.27 -10.58 -10.53
N SER A 188 -18.23 -11.58 -9.64
CA SER A 188 -17.40 -11.60 -8.46
C SER A 188 -15.90 -11.59 -8.85
N TRP A 189 -15.49 -12.45 -9.77
CA TRP A 189 -14.11 -12.45 -10.26
C TRP A 189 -13.71 -11.10 -10.86
N ASN A 190 -14.58 -10.51 -11.68
CA ASN A 190 -14.32 -9.19 -12.28
C ASN A 190 -14.22 -8.09 -11.22
N ARG A 191 -15.07 -8.13 -10.18
CA ARG A 191 -14.97 -7.21 -9.04
C ARG A 191 -13.64 -7.37 -8.30
N GLY A 192 -13.21 -8.61 -8.05
CA GLY A 192 -11.93 -8.92 -7.43
C GLY A 192 -10.75 -8.42 -8.27
N ALA A 193 -10.77 -8.66 -9.57
CA ALA A 193 -9.77 -8.17 -10.51
C ALA A 193 -9.68 -6.63 -10.52
N TYR A 194 -10.83 -5.96 -10.54
CA TYR A 194 -10.92 -4.50 -10.46
C TYR A 194 -10.29 -3.95 -9.18
N LEU A 195 -10.62 -4.54 -8.02
CA LEU A 195 -10.08 -4.10 -6.73
C LEU A 195 -8.57 -4.35 -6.64
N VAL A 196 -8.10 -5.54 -6.99
CA VAL A 196 -6.68 -5.92 -6.88
C VAL A 196 -5.79 -5.12 -7.84
N GLN A 197 -6.25 -4.87 -9.07
CA GLN A 197 -5.50 -4.12 -10.09
C GLN A 197 -5.66 -2.61 -9.96
N GLY A 198 -6.76 -2.14 -9.40
CA GLY A 198 -7.11 -0.72 -9.23
C GLY A 198 -6.83 -0.21 -7.83
N LEU A 199 -7.89 -0.01 -7.02
CA LEU A 199 -7.79 0.64 -5.70
C LEU A 199 -6.86 -0.06 -4.73
N GLY A 200 -6.91 -1.39 -4.65
CA GLY A 200 -6.04 -2.16 -3.76
C GLY A 200 -4.57 -2.13 -4.17
N HIS A 201 -4.26 -1.71 -5.39
CA HIS A 201 -2.90 -1.53 -5.95
C HIS A 201 -1.87 -2.59 -5.51
N CYS A 202 -2.32 -3.84 -5.32
CA CYS A 202 -1.50 -4.94 -4.81
C CYS A 202 -0.21 -5.15 -5.61
N GLY A 203 -0.28 -4.89 -6.94
CA GLY A 203 0.86 -4.96 -7.84
C GLY A 203 2.01 -4.03 -7.48
N GLU A 204 1.75 -2.91 -6.79
CA GLU A 204 2.79 -1.95 -6.44
C GLU A 204 3.85 -2.53 -5.48
N CYS A 205 3.46 -3.46 -4.63
CA CYS A 205 4.38 -4.18 -3.74
C CYS A 205 4.68 -5.59 -4.23
N HIS A 206 3.69 -6.29 -4.81
CA HIS A 206 3.80 -7.71 -5.14
C HIS A 206 4.25 -8.00 -6.58
N THR A 207 4.57 -6.99 -7.40
CA THR A 207 5.09 -7.18 -8.78
C THR A 207 6.52 -6.66 -8.88
N PRO A 208 7.45 -7.44 -9.48
CA PRO A 208 8.82 -6.99 -9.66
C PRO A 208 8.91 -5.68 -10.46
N ARG A 209 9.90 -4.86 -10.12
CA ARG A 209 10.16 -3.58 -10.78
C ARG A 209 11.17 -3.73 -11.92
N GLY A 210 10.99 -2.93 -12.96
CA GLY A 210 11.99 -2.74 -14.01
C GLY A 210 13.00 -1.64 -13.65
N VAL A 211 13.94 -1.41 -14.55
CA VAL A 211 15.05 -0.47 -14.36
C VAL A 211 14.62 1.00 -14.21
N ALA A 212 13.46 1.36 -14.73
CA ALA A 212 12.88 2.70 -14.57
C ALA A 212 11.88 2.78 -13.39
N GLY A 213 11.87 1.79 -12.50
CA GLY A 213 10.99 1.75 -11.34
C GLY A 213 9.54 1.33 -11.63
N GLN A 214 9.19 1.07 -12.90
CA GLN A 214 7.86 0.62 -13.30
C GLN A 214 7.59 -0.82 -12.86
N MET A 215 6.33 -1.18 -12.63
CA MET A 215 5.93 -2.59 -12.54
C MET A 215 6.25 -3.31 -13.86
N LYS A 216 6.79 -4.53 -13.78
CA LYS A 216 7.06 -5.35 -14.98
C LYS A 216 5.80 -5.85 -15.67
N ALA A 217 4.70 -5.92 -14.95
CA ALA A 217 3.36 -6.17 -15.48
C ALA A 217 2.33 -5.50 -14.58
N ASN A 218 1.23 -5.00 -15.14
CA ASN A 218 0.15 -4.34 -14.40
C ASN A 218 -1.16 -5.14 -14.38
N SER A 219 -1.15 -6.33 -14.98
CA SER A 219 -2.22 -7.33 -14.92
C SER A 219 -1.69 -8.68 -15.38
N ALA A 220 -2.38 -9.77 -15.08
CA ALA A 220 -2.05 -11.10 -15.55
C ALA A 220 -2.09 -11.22 -17.10
N LYS A 221 -2.91 -10.40 -17.76
CA LYS A 221 -2.98 -10.33 -19.23
C LYS A 221 -1.72 -9.71 -19.87
N ASN A 222 -0.99 -8.85 -19.11
CA ASN A 222 0.16 -8.09 -19.60
C ASN A 222 1.51 -8.76 -19.29
N GLY A 223 1.54 -9.84 -18.55
CA GLY A 223 2.77 -10.58 -18.30
C GLY A 223 2.72 -11.49 -17.09
N SER A 224 3.48 -12.58 -17.17
CA SER A 224 3.59 -13.61 -16.14
C SER A 224 4.24 -13.14 -14.84
N GLN A 225 4.85 -11.96 -14.81
CA GLN A 225 5.46 -11.40 -13.61
C GLN A 225 4.50 -10.58 -12.73
N TYR A 226 3.22 -10.43 -13.17
CA TYR A 226 2.22 -9.76 -12.36
C TYR A 226 1.98 -10.52 -11.06
N LEU A 227 2.12 -9.84 -9.93
CA LEU A 227 2.01 -10.38 -8.57
C LEU A 227 2.97 -11.55 -8.25
N ALA A 228 4.11 -11.62 -8.94
CA ALA A 228 5.11 -12.68 -8.78
C ALA A 228 6.05 -12.51 -7.58
N GLY A 229 5.75 -11.57 -6.70
CA GLY A 229 6.59 -11.20 -5.56
C GLY A 229 7.68 -10.21 -5.92
N ALA A 230 8.03 -9.33 -4.98
CA ALA A 230 9.07 -8.33 -5.15
C ALA A 230 9.64 -7.85 -3.82
N THR A 231 10.85 -7.30 -3.87
CA THR A 231 11.47 -6.65 -2.71
C THR A 231 11.33 -5.14 -2.83
N LEU A 232 10.80 -4.50 -1.77
CA LEU A 232 10.64 -3.06 -1.66
C LEU A 232 10.91 -2.63 -0.21
N ASP A 233 11.69 -1.58 0.00
CA ASP A 233 11.98 -0.97 1.31
C ASP A 233 12.42 -1.97 2.40
N ASN A 234 13.33 -2.87 2.06
CA ASN A 234 13.81 -3.97 2.91
C ASN A 234 12.71 -4.97 3.34
N TRP A 235 11.61 -5.04 2.58
CA TRP A 235 10.57 -6.06 2.73
C TRP A 235 10.40 -6.84 1.43
N TYR A 236 10.32 -8.15 1.53
CA TYR A 236 9.94 -9.02 0.42
C TYR A 236 8.43 -9.28 0.50
N ALA A 237 7.70 -8.78 -0.49
CA ALA A 237 6.29 -9.12 -0.68
C ALA A 237 6.19 -10.44 -1.44
N SER A 238 5.61 -11.46 -0.84
CA SER A 238 5.47 -12.80 -1.41
C SER A 238 4.62 -12.80 -2.69
N PRO A 239 4.78 -13.80 -3.58
CA PRO A 239 3.89 -13.97 -4.71
C PRO A 239 2.42 -14.11 -4.27
N LEU A 240 1.52 -13.47 -4.99
CA LEU A 240 0.06 -13.63 -4.83
C LEU A 240 -0.53 -14.50 -5.96
N THR A 241 0.27 -15.35 -6.52
CA THR A 241 0.00 -16.25 -7.63
C THR A 241 0.06 -17.70 -7.17
N GLY A 242 -0.18 -18.66 -8.06
CA GLY A 242 -0.36 -20.07 -7.74
C GLY A 242 0.91 -20.87 -7.44
N GLU A 243 2.00 -20.27 -6.96
CA GLU A 243 3.19 -20.98 -6.50
C GLU A 243 2.87 -21.89 -5.32
N ILE A 244 3.42 -23.13 -5.36
CA ILE A 244 3.08 -24.17 -4.37
C ILE A 244 3.63 -23.85 -2.99
N GLU A 245 4.89 -23.40 -2.88
CA GLU A 245 5.59 -23.23 -1.61
C GLU A 245 5.57 -21.80 -1.09
N THR A 246 5.53 -20.81 -1.97
CA THR A 246 5.73 -19.40 -1.62
C THR A 246 4.57 -18.50 -2.00
N GLY A 247 3.58 -19.04 -2.74
CA GLY A 247 2.40 -18.33 -3.20
C GLY A 247 1.10 -18.83 -2.58
N LEU A 248 -0.01 -18.60 -3.28
CA LEU A 248 -1.34 -18.87 -2.75
C LEU A 248 -1.90 -20.25 -3.11
N TYR A 249 -1.12 -21.17 -3.70
CA TYR A 249 -1.62 -22.48 -4.12
C TYR A 249 -2.32 -23.24 -2.98
N ALA A 250 -1.66 -23.33 -1.84
CA ALA A 250 -2.13 -24.09 -0.67
C ALA A 250 -3.17 -23.33 0.20
N TRP A 251 -3.47 -22.09 -0.12
CA TRP A 251 -4.42 -21.27 0.61
C TRP A 251 -5.86 -21.54 0.16
N SER A 252 -6.81 -21.58 1.08
CA SER A 252 -8.24 -21.45 0.74
C SER A 252 -8.61 -19.99 0.50
N GLN A 253 -9.75 -19.75 -0.15
CA GLN A 253 -10.29 -18.39 -0.28
C GLN A 253 -10.58 -17.77 1.10
N ASP A 254 -11.11 -18.56 2.03
CA ASP A 254 -11.39 -18.10 3.41
C ASP A 254 -10.11 -17.72 4.16
N GLU A 255 -8.99 -18.42 3.96
CA GLU A 255 -7.71 -18.03 4.55
C GLU A 255 -7.19 -16.71 3.98
N ILE A 256 -7.39 -16.45 2.69
CA ILE A 256 -7.05 -15.16 2.07
C ILE A 256 -7.93 -14.04 2.65
N VAL A 257 -9.25 -14.26 2.75
CA VAL A 257 -10.18 -13.32 3.39
C VAL A 257 -9.80 -13.07 4.85
N GLU A 258 -9.53 -14.12 5.63
CA GLU A 258 -9.10 -14.00 7.01
C GLU A 258 -7.81 -13.17 7.12
N SER A 259 -6.83 -13.41 6.25
CA SER A 259 -5.57 -12.66 6.21
C SER A 259 -5.79 -11.18 5.92
N LEU A 260 -6.59 -10.85 4.91
CA LEU A 260 -6.91 -9.46 4.55
C LEU A 260 -7.77 -8.76 5.61
N LYS A 261 -8.64 -9.49 6.30
CA LYS A 261 -9.54 -8.93 7.32
C LYS A 261 -8.86 -8.73 8.67
N THR A 262 -7.98 -9.64 9.08
CA THR A 262 -7.45 -9.68 10.44
C THR A 262 -5.94 -9.53 10.51
N GLY A 263 -5.23 -9.71 9.39
CA GLY A 263 -3.77 -9.75 9.35
C GLY A 263 -3.16 -11.00 9.97
N ARG A 264 -3.97 -12.01 10.32
CA ARG A 264 -3.48 -13.23 10.95
C ARG A 264 -4.32 -14.44 10.62
N THR A 265 -3.66 -15.54 10.30
CA THR A 265 -4.28 -16.83 10.04
C THR A 265 -3.62 -17.92 10.89
N ALA A 266 -3.95 -19.19 10.63
CA ALA A 266 -3.21 -20.30 11.23
C ALA A 266 -1.78 -20.41 10.68
N ARG A 267 -1.50 -19.83 9.48
CA ARG A 267 -0.23 -19.96 8.74
C ARG A 267 0.69 -18.78 8.98
N VAL A 268 0.17 -17.57 8.77
CA VAL A 268 0.97 -16.35 8.69
C VAL A 268 0.39 -15.22 9.54
N ALA A 269 1.22 -14.23 9.78
CA ALA A 269 0.84 -12.93 10.28
C ALA A 269 1.30 -11.84 9.30
N ALA A 270 0.46 -10.84 9.04
CA ALA A 270 0.85 -9.65 8.33
C ALA A 270 1.90 -8.87 9.14
N ILE A 271 3.01 -8.55 8.50
CA ILE A 271 4.15 -7.86 9.10
C ILE A 271 4.53 -6.64 8.26
N GLY A 272 5.29 -5.71 8.84
CA GLY A 272 5.81 -4.56 8.15
C GLY A 272 4.70 -3.75 7.46
N THR A 273 4.94 -3.35 6.21
CA THR A 273 4.00 -2.56 5.42
C THR A 273 2.64 -3.23 5.25
N MET A 274 2.60 -4.57 5.10
CA MET A 274 1.33 -5.29 4.94
C MET A 274 0.45 -5.21 6.20
N ALA A 275 1.03 -5.14 7.39
CA ALA A 275 0.28 -4.88 8.63
C ALA A 275 -0.45 -3.52 8.57
N GLY A 276 0.20 -2.50 8.00
CA GLY A 276 -0.40 -1.19 7.75
C GLY A 276 -1.57 -1.26 6.77
N VAL A 277 -1.42 -1.98 5.65
CA VAL A 277 -2.47 -2.18 4.65
C VAL A 277 -3.70 -2.83 5.27
N VAL A 278 -3.52 -3.91 6.06
CA VAL A 278 -4.64 -4.54 6.77
C VAL A 278 -5.26 -3.57 7.77
N GLY A 279 -4.44 -2.91 8.59
CA GLY A 279 -4.92 -2.04 9.66
C GLY A 279 -5.67 -0.80 9.17
N LYS A 280 -5.30 -0.24 8.02
CA LYS A 280 -5.84 1.03 7.51
C LYS A 280 -6.83 0.87 6.36
N SER A 281 -6.77 -0.25 5.63
CA SER A 281 -7.55 -0.50 4.43
C SER A 281 -8.37 -1.78 4.51
N THR A 282 -7.78 -2.95 4.30
CA THR A 282 -8.52 -4.17 3.95
C THR A 282 -9.46 -4.67 5.04
N GLN A 283 -9.20 -4.41 6.32
CA GLN A 283 -10.13 -4.76 7.40
C GLN A 283 -11.53 -4.11 7.26
N TYR A 284 -11.60 -2.97 6.56
CA TYR A 284 -12.84 -2.20 6.36
C TYR A 284 -13.62 -2.61 5.11
N LEU A 285 -13.05 -3.48 4.27
CA LEU A 285 -13.72 -3.98 3.08
C LEU A 285 -14.83 -4.96 3.47
N THR A 286 -15.89 -5.00 2.66
CA THR A 286 -16.97 -5.96 2.81
C THR A 286 -16.45 -7.38 2.61
N ASP A 287 -17.08 -8.34 3.26
CA ASP A 287 -16.72 -9.76 3.06
C ASP A 287 -16.94 -10.19 1.60
N GLN A 288 -17.93 -9.59 0.91
CA GLN A 288 -18.16 -9.81 -0.50
C GLN A 288 -16.97 -9.34 -1.36
N ASP A 289 -16.44 -8.14 -1.13
CA ASP A 289 -15.28 -7.63 -1.87
C ASP A 289 -13.99 -8.41 -1.53
N LEU A 290 -13.81 -8.80 -0.27
CA LEU A 290 -12.67 -9.64 0.12
C LEU A 290 -12.74 -11.04 -0.52
N MET A 291 -13.94 -11.64 -0.59
CA MET A 291 -14.14 -12.92 -1.27
C MET A 291 -13.91 -12.80 -2.78
N ALA A 292 -14.36 -11.72 -3.40
CA ALA A 292 -14.11 -11.41 -4.80
C ALA A 292 -12.59 -11.28 -5.09
N MET A 293 -11.86 -10.58 -4.23
CA MET A 293 -10.40 -10.49 -4.32
C MET A 293 -9.74 -11.87 -4.18
N ALA A 294 -10.19 -12.69 -3.23
CA ALA A 294 -9.69 -14.06 -3.04
C ALA A 294 -9.97 -14.95 -4.26
N GLU A 295 -11.17 -14.87 -4.85
CA GLU A 295 -11.54 -15.58 -6.08
C GLU A 295 -10.59 -15.20 -7.23
N TYR A 296 -10.36 -13.91 -7.44
CA TYR A 296 -9.44 -13.44 -8.46
C TYR A 296 -8.01 -13.92 -8.22
N LEU A 297 -7.46 -13.73 -7.02
CA LEU A 297 -6.09 -14.12 -6.68
C LEU A 297 -5.87 -15.62 -6.84
N LYS A 298 -6.82 -16.45 -6.41
CA LYS A 298 -6.77 -17.92 -6.55
C LYS A 298 -6.82 -18.38 -8.01
N SER A 299 -7.33 -17.58 -8.91
CA SER A 299 -7.39 -17.90 -10.34
C SER A 299 -6.07 -17.66 -11.08
N LEU A 300 -5.11 -16.97 -10.45
CA LEU A 300 -3.85 -16.62 -11.08
C LEU A 300 -2.91 -17.85 -11.16
N PRO A 301 -2.38 -18.18 -12.34
CA PRO A 301 -1.42 -19.25 -12.47
C PRO A 301 -0.08 -18.90 -11.81
N PRO A 302 0.79 -19.88 -11.54
CA PRO A 302 2.17 -19.62 -11.14
C PRO A 302 2.86 -18.67 -12.13
N SER A 303 3.65 -17.73 -11.62
CA SER A 303 4.32 -16.68 -12.41
C SER A 303 5.37 -17.21 -13.40
N SER A 304 5.91 -18.39 -13.16
CA SER A 304 6.78 -19.11 -14.10
C SER A 304 6.61 -20.63 -13.99
N SER A 305 6.48 -21.29 -15.12
CA SER A 305 6.64 -22.75 -15.22
C SER A 305 8.08 -23.21 -14.93
N LYS A 306 9.04 -22.27 -14.86
CA LYS A 306 10.46 -22.48 -14.54
C LYS A 306 10.82 -22.14 -13.08
N GLY A 307 9.90 -21.61 -12.29
CA GLY A 307 10.13 -21.23 -10.89
C GLY A 307 10.25 -22.40 -9.91
N GLN A 308 10.06 -23.62 -10.38
CA GLN A 308 10.34 -24.84 -9.62
C GLN A 308 11.81 -25.28 -9.66
N GLY A 309 12.69 -24.58 -10.34
CA GLY A 309 13.99 -25.12 -10.70
C GLY A 309 15.21 -24.20 -10.59
N ASN A 310 15.30 -23.33 -9.59
CA ASN A 310 16.58 -22.88 -9.06
C ASN A 310 16.44 -22.76 -7.52
N ALA A 311 16.09 -23.84 -6.88
CA ALA A 311 16.51 -24.05 -5.51
C ALA A 311 18.04 -23.96 -5.53
N ALA A 312 18.60 -22.87 -4.98
CA ALA A 312 19.91 -22.98 -4.34
C ALA A 312 19.86 -24.31 -3.61
N VAL A 313 20.86 -25.18 -3.83
CA VAL A 313 20.89 -26.58 -3.43
C VAL A 313 20.04 -26.82 -2.18
N ALA A 314 18.81 -27.30 -2.39
CA ALA A 314 17.86 -27.52 -1.30
C ALA A 314 18.52 -28.50 -0.34
N ARG A 315 18.85 -28.07 0.86
CA ARG A 315 19.29 -29.01 1.90
C ARG A 315 18.19 -30.03 2.11
N PRO A 316 18.53 -31.33 2.29
CA PRO A 316 17.54 -32.27 2.76
C PRO A 316 16.89 -31.73 4.03
N ALA A 317 15.57 -31.62 4.06
CA ALA A 317 14.85 -31.18 5.24
C ALA A 317 15.27 -32.05 6.43
N THR A 318 15.87 -31.45 7.45
CA THR A 318 16.20 -32.18 8.68
C THR A 318 14.88 -32.63 9.28
N ASP A 319 14.84 -33.89 9.72
CA ASP A 319 13.64 -34.49 10.30
C ASP A 319 13.09 -33.55 11.40
N THR A 320 11.85 -33.13 11.26
CA THR A 320 11.16 -32.25 12.20
C THR A 320 11.22 -32.80 13.64
N ALA A 321 11.16 -34.12 13.79
CA ALA A 321 11.23 -34.78 15.08
C ALA A 321 12.62 -34.64 15.72
N VAL A 322 13.68 -34.75 14.94
CA VAL A 322 15.08 -34.65 15.43
C VAL A 322 15.37 -33.25 15.96
N ALA A 323 15.06 -32.21 15.20
CA ALA A 323 15.27 -30.84 15.66
C ALA A 323 14.45 -30.50 16.90
N THR A 324 13.18 -30.94 16.94
CA THR A 324 12.29 -30.72 18.08
C THR A 324 12.81 -31.42 19.34
N GLN A 325 13.28 -32.67 19.24
CA GLN A 325 13.83 -33.41 20.37
C GLN A 325 15.14 -32.80 20.85
N ALA A 326 16.02 -32.38 19.93
CA ALA A 326 17.27 -31.72 20.27
C ALA A 326 17.04 -30.42 21.07
N LEU A 327 16.12 -29.57 20.63
CA LEU A 327 15.78 -28.36 21.37
C LEU A 327 15.16 -28.65 22.74
N ARG A 328 14.27 -29.62 22.85
CA ARG A 328 13.66 -30.04 24.14
C ARG A 328 14.69 -30.64 25.12
N ALA A 329 15.70 -31.31 24.61
CA ALA A 329 16.79 -31.85 25.38
C ALA A 329 17.90 -30.84 25.70
N GLY A 330 17.79 -29.60 25.21
CA GLY A 330 18.82 -28.56 25.36
C GLY A 330 20.10 -28.87 24.57
N LEU A 331 20.01 -29.69 23.52
CA LEU A 331 21.13 -30.03 22.64
C LEU A 331 21.36 -28.86 21.66
N ILE A 332 22.38 -28.09 21.94
CA ILE A 332 22.68 -26.80 21.26
C ILE A 332 23.88 -26.88 20.29
N GLY A 333 24.32 -28.08 19.96
CA GLY A 333 25.47 -28.32 19.07
C GLY A 333 25.21 -27.98 17.59
N ILE A 334 23.96 -27.65 17.24
CA ILE A 334 23.59 -27.22 15.89
C ILE A 334 23.73 -25.68 15.82
N PRO A 335 24.44 -25.09 14.84
CA PRO A 335 24.49 -23.64 14.66
C PRO A 335 23.09 -23.01 14.66
N GLY A 336 22.92 -21.90 15.36
CA GLY A 336 21.63 -21.20 15.52
C GLY A 336 20.64 -21.83 16.53
N ALA A 337 20.78 -23.12 16.89
CA ALA A 337 19.88 -23.76 17.85
C ALA A 337 19.91 -23.10 19.23
N ARG A 338 21.08 -22.68 19.70
CA ARG A 338 21.24 -21.96 20.97
C ARG A 338 20.53 -20.62 20.92
N VAL A 339 20.77 -19.84 19.86
CA VAL A 339 20.14 -18.52 19.67
C VAL A 339 18.62 -18.67 19.62
N TYR A 340 18.12 -19.69 18.92
CA TYR A 340 16.69 -19.99 18.85
C TYR A 340 16.11 -20.32 20.23
N LEU A 341 16.75 -21.19 20.98
CA LEU A 341 16.29 -21.64 22.31
C LEU A 341 16.20 -20.46 23.29
N ASP A 342 17.21 -19.59 23.27
CA ASP A 342 17.30 -18.49 24.22
C ASP A 342 16.40 -17.29 23.86
N ASN A 343 16.05 -17.12 22.57
CA ASN A 343 15.37 -15.90 22.10
C ASN A 343 14.01 -16.13 21.43
N CYS A 344 13.77 -17.28 20.80
CA CYS A 344 12.63 -17.50 19.91
C CYS A 344 11.66 -18.57 20.44
N ASN A 345 12.19 -19.56 21.15
CA ASN A 345 11.47 -20.76 21.58
C ASN A 345 10.24 -20.48 22.45
N ALA A 346 10.27 -19.45 23.29
CA ALA A 346 9.18 -19.10 24.19
C ALA A 346 7.86 -18.81 23.43
N CYS A 347 7.95 -18.19 22.27
CA CYS A 347 6.80 -17.87 21.43
C CYS A 347 6.59 -18.90 20.31
N HIS A 348 7.68 -19.27 19.60
CA HIS A 348 7.60 -20.15 18.44
C HIS A 348 7.68 -21.64 18.77
N ARG A 349 7.96 -22.00 20.03
CA ARG A 349 8.03 -23.36 20.56
C ARG A 349 9.16 -24.22 19.95
N SER A 350 9.52 -25.30 20.60
CA SER A 350 10.59 -26.21 20.13
C SER A 350 10.23 -26.94 18.83
N ASP A 351 8.96 -27.06 18.50
CA ASP A 351 8.45 -27.67 17.28
C ASP A 351 8.25 -26.67 16.14
N GLY A 352 8.55 -25.38 16.35
CA GLY A 352 8.33 -24.31 15.38
C GLY A 352 6.86 -24.01 15.09
N ALA A 353 5.91 -24.68 15.75
CA ALA A 353 4.48 -24.58 15.45
C ALA A 353 3.82 -23.28 15.95
N GLY A 354 4.48 -22.55 16.84
CA GLY A 354 3.95 -21.33 17.42
C GLY A 354 2.63 -21.53 18.16
N ALA A 355 1.78 -20.51 18.15
CA ALA A 355 0.42 -20.58 18.66
C ALA A 355 -0.54 -19.95 17.66
N ARG A 356 -1.52 -20.70 17.25
CA ARG A 356 -2.46 -20.31 16.18
C ARG A 356 -3.01 -18.89 16.40
N ARG A 357 -2.91 -18.01 15.39
CA ARG A 357 -3.38 -16.61 15.40
C ARG A 357 -2.69 -15.70 16.44
N THR A 358 -1.69 -16.20 17.16
CA THR A 358 -0.97 -15.47 18.21
C THR A 358 0.53 -15.40 17.89
N PHE A 359 1.16 -16.55 17.74
CA PHE A 359 2.56 -16.64 17.33
C PHE A 359 2.66 -17.41 16.03
N PRO A 360 3.17 -16.79 14.94
CA PRO A 360 3.22 -17.43 13.63
C PRO A 360 3.91 -18.79 13.64
N ASN A 361 3.32 -19.71 12.89
CA ASN A 361 3.92 -21.00 12.61
C ASN A 361 5.17 -20.82 11.71
N LEU A 362 6.28 -21.44 12.07
CA LEU A 362 7.53 -21.44 11.28
C LEU A 362 7.68 -22.70 10.42
N VAL A 363 6.83 -23.72 10.64
CA VAL A 363 6.86 -25.01 9.92
C VAL A 363 6.32 -24.81 8.52
N LYS A 364 7.11 -25.09 7.48
CA LYS A 364 6.73 -24.92 6.07
C LYS A 364 6.09 -23.56 5.77
N ASN A 365 6.61 -22.52 6.42
CA ASN A 365 6.07 -21.18 6.32
C ASN A 365 6.57 -20.49 5.03
N GLU A 366 5.68 -19.83 4.30
CA GLU A 366 5.99 -19.20 3.02
C GLU A 366 7.02 -18.07 3.17
N THR A 367 6.95 -17.28 4.25
CA THR A 367 7.93 -16.21 4.54
C THR A 367 9.29 -16.81 4.91
N VAL A 368 9.32 -17.91 5.67
CA VAL A 368 10.55 -18.62 6.02
C VAL A 368 11.21 -19.22 4.79
N ASN A 369 10.42 -19.78 3.86
CA ASN A 369 10.90 -20.38 2.63
C ASN A 369 11.03 -19.37 1.47
N ALA A 370 10.77 -18.09 1.71
CA ALA A 370 10.91 -17.06 0.68
C ALA A 370 12.31 -17.07 0.06
N LYS A 371 12.38 -16.86 -1.26
CA LYS A 371 13.64 -16.80 -2.00
C LYS A 371 14.57 -15.70 -1.47
N ASP A 372 13.99 -14.55 -1.14
CA ASP A 372 14.71 -13.41 -0.56
C ASP A 372 14.46 -13.38 0.96
N PRO A 373 15.50 -13.59 1.80
CA PRO A 373 15.36 -13.62 3.25
C PRO A 373 15.22 -12.23 3.90
N ILE A 374 15.21 -11.16 3.11
CA ILE A 374 15.30 -9.79 3.62
C ILE A 374 14.21 -9.47 4.66
N SER A 375 12.97 -9.94 4.45
CA SER A 375 11.89 -9.77 5.42
C SER A 375 12.15 -10.46 6.76
N LEU A 376 12.74 -11.65 6.74
CA LEU A 376 13.11 -12.37 7.98
C LEU A 376 14.24 -11.67 8.72
N ILE A 377 15.26 -11.21 7.98
CA ILE A 377 16.38 -10.44 8.55
C ILE A 377 15.83 -9.15 9.17
N HIS A 378 15.01 -8.41 8.44
CA HIS A 378 14.38 -7.18 8.93
C HIS A 378 13.56 -7.45 10.20
N LEU A 379 12.72 -8.49 10.18
CA LEU A 379 11.87 -8.86 11.30
C LEU A 379 12.66 -9.20 12.57
N VAL A 380 13.77 -9.94 12.45
CA VAL A 380 14.63 -10.23 13.60
C VAL A 380 15.34 -8.98 14.09
N LEU A 381 15.86 -8.12 13.20
CA LEU A 381 16.60 -6.92 13.57
C LEU A 381 15.73 -5.82 14.18
N ALA A 382 14.56 -5.56 13.61
CA ALA A 382 13.72 -4.40 13.95
C ALA A 382 12.37 -4.76 14.61
N GLY A 383 12.03 -6.04 14.68
CA GLY A 383 10.72 -6.46 15.16
C GLY A 383 9.59 -6.12 14.18
N SER A 384 8.38 -6.41 14.56
CA SER A 384 7.16 -5.98 13.89
C SER A 384 5.94 -6.22 14.76
N SER A 385 4.88 -5.43 14.55
CA SER A 385 3.58 -5.65 15.19
C SER A 385 2.55 -6.10 14.18
N MET A 386 1.70 -7.05 14.57
CA MET A 386 0.50 -7.37 13.83
C MET A 386 -0.47 -6.18 13.84
N PRO A 387 -1.34 -6.04 12.84
CA PRO A 387 -2.34 -4.99 12.86
C PRO A 387 -3.33 -5.19 14.02
N SER A 388 -3.77 -4.08 14.61
CA SER A 388 -4.99 -4.05 15.41
C SER A 388 -6.18 -3.89 14.48
N THR A 389 -7.11 -4.82 14.49
CA THR A 389 -8.31 -4.79 13.66
C THR A 389 -9.57 -4.93 14.49
N GLN A 390 -10.73 -4.58 13.92
CA GLN A 390 -12.02 -4.67 14.62
C GLN A 390 -12.32 -6.09 15.14
N THR A 391 -11.91 -7.12 14.39
CA THR A 391 -12.15 -8.54 14.74
C THR A 391 -10.97 -9.20 15.43
N ALA A 392 -9.80 -8.56 15.47
CA ALA A 392 -8.59 -9.02 16.14
C ALA A 392 -7.82 -7.83 16.74
N PRO A 393 -8.32 -7.23 17.83
CA PRO A 393 -7.84 -5.94 18.33
C PRO A 393 -6.46 -5.98 19.00
N SER A 394 -5.96 -7.17 19.41
CA SER A 394 -4.65 -7.28 20.06
C SER A 394 -3.52 -7.13 19.04
N ALA A 395 -2.78 -6.04 19.07
CA ALA A 395 -1.58 -5.83 18.26
C ALA A 395 -0.39 -6.58 18.88
N LEU A 396 -0.30 -7.89 18.61
CA LEU A 396 0.81 -8.72 19.11
C LEU A 396 2.09 -8.35 18.36
N ALA A 397 3.19 -8.19 19.11
CA ALA A 397 4.46 -7.78 18.56
C ALA A 397 5.53 -8.88 18.71
N MET A 398 6.34 -9.05 17.68
CA MET A 398 7.64 -9.67 17.77
C MET A 398 8.66 -8.58 18.16
N PRO A 399 9.41 -8.74 19.27
CA PRO A 399 10.40 -7.74 19.67
C PRO A 399 11.55 -7.67 18.67
N ASP A 400 12.28 -6.55 18.69
CA ASP A 400 13.54 -6.42 17.97
C ASP A 400 14.69 -7.10 18.74
N PHE A 401 15.64 -7.65 17.98
CA PHE A 401 16.85 -8.26 18.50
C PHE A 401 18.12 -7.58 17.95
N GLY A 402 17.97 -6.53 17.15
CA GLY A 402 19.08 -5.85 16.49
C GLY A 402 20.12 -5.25 17.44
N GLY A 403 19.72 -4.83 18.63
CA GLY A 403 20.62 -4.35 19.67
C GLY A 403 21.27 -5.45 20.51
N ARG A 404 20.86 -6.71 20.35
CA ARG A 404 21.26 -7.84 21.22
C ARG A 404 21.98 -8.96 20.50
N LEU A 405 21.64 -9.22 19.23
CA LEU A 405 22.25 -10.26 18.41
C LEU A 405 23.21 -9.66 17.40
N SER A 406 24.40 -10.27 17.26
CA SER A 406 25.36 -9.97 16.20
C SER A 406 24.83 -10.42 14.83
N ASP A 407 25.50 -9.99 13.75
CA ASP A 407 25.14 -10.40 12.39
C ASP A 407 25.31 -11.91 12.19
N ASP A 408 26.33 -12.52 12.81
CA ASP A 408 26.55 -13.97 12.77
C ASP A 408 25.44 -14.73 13.50
N GLU A 409 25.04 -14.29 14.70
CA GLU A 409 23.97 -14.92 15.47
C GLU A 409 22.62 -14.83 14.76
N VAL A 410 22.33 -13.69 14.09
CA VAL A 410 21.11 -13.55 13.28
C VAL A 410 21.17 -14.47 12.06
N ALA A 411 22.31 -14.55 11.37
CA ALA A 411 22.49 -15.46 10.24
C ALA A 411 22.31 -16.92 10.67
N ASP A 412 22.95 -17.33 11.77
CA ASP A 412 22.88 -18.70 12.30
C ASP A 412 21.43 -19.09 12.67
N VAL A 413 20.70 -18.25 13.40
CA VAL A 413 19.33 -18.57 13.79
C VAL A 413 18.39 -18.60 12.57
N LEU A 414 18.61 -17.74 11.56
CA LEU A 414 17.82 -17.79 10.34
C LEU A 414 18.15 -19.02 9.50
N CYS A 415 19.42 -19.43 9.38
CA CYS A 415 19.80 -20.69 8.74
C CYS A 415 19.16 -21.88 9.47
N PHE A 416 19.15 -21.89 10.81
CA PHE A 416 18.47 -22.91 11.59
C PHE A 416 16.98 -22.99 11.26
N VAL A 417 16.25 -21.88 11.33
CA VAL A 417 14.81 -21.83 11.05
C VAL A 417 14.50 -22.23 9.59
N ARG A 418 15.32 -21.80 8.63
CA ARG A 418 15.13 -22.03 7.20
C ARG A 418 15.48 -23.45 6.74
N SER A 419 16.15 -24.25 7.57
CA SER A 419 16.56 -25.63 7.26
C SER A 419 15.86 -26.71 8.10
N HIS A 420 15.03 -26.33 9.08
CA HIS A 420 14.35 -27.28 9.99
C HIS A 420 12.83 -27.22 9.84
N TRP A 421 12.14 -28.16 10.47
CA TRP A 421 10.68 -28.28 10.48
C TRP A 421 10.06 -28.35 9.07
N GLY A 422 10.76 -29.00 8.12
CA GLY A 422 10.32 -29.15 6.75
C GLY A 422 10.54 -27.90 5.88
N ASN A 423 11.24 -26.90 6.42
CA ASN A 423 11.78 -25.80 5.62
C ASN A 423 13.06 -26.25 4.92
N HIS A 424 13.33 -25.71 3.72
CA HIS A 424 14.47 -26.09 2.90
C HIS A 424 14.99 -24.92 2.05
N ALA A 425 14.88 -23.72 2.58
CA ALA A 425 15.35 -22.50 1.91
C ALA A 425 16.88 -22.33 2.01
N ALA A 426 17.43 -21.46 1.17
CA ALA A 426 18.86 -21.15 1.15
C ALA A 426 19.34 -20.51 2.47
N ASP A 427 20.62 -20.73 2.79
CA ASP A 427 21.26 -20.10 3.94
C ASP A 427 21.27 -18.57 3.84
N VAL A 428 21.40 -17.93 4.98
CA VAL A 428 21.55 -16.49 5.14
C VAL A 428 22.99 -16.21 5.61
N SER A 429 23.65 -15.24 4.99
CA SER A 429 25.02 -14.86 5.39
C SER A 429 25.02 -13.65 6.33
N SER A 430 26.05 -13.57 7.18
CA SER A 430 26.27 -12.40 8.04
C SER A 430 26.38 -11.08 7.25
N ASP A 431 26.94 -11.13 6.04
CA ASP A 431 27.01 -9.97 5.14
C ASP A 431 25.62 -9.48 4.70
N GLU A 432 24.67 -10.39 4.45
CA GLU A 432 23.28 -10.03 4.16
C GLU A 432 22.62 -9.36 5.35
N VAL A 433 22.83 -9.90 6.55
CA VAL A 433 22.34 -9.30 7.79
C VAL A 433 22.93 -7.91 8.00
N GLY A 434 24.24 -7.75 7.86
CA GLY A 434 24.93 -6.48 8.02
C GLY A 434 24.45 -5.40 7.04
N ARG A 435 24.17 -5.78 5.78
CA ARG A 435 23.57 -4.84 4.80
C ARG A 435 22.18 -4.35 5.24
N VAL A 436 21.31 -5.25 5.70
CA VAL A 436 19.98 -4.88 6.16
C VAL A 436 20.06 -4.02 7.42
N ARG A 437 20.89 -4.37 8.40
CA ARG A 437 21.12 -3.57 9.62
C ARG A 437 21.59 -2.14 9.30
N LYS A 438 22.51 -2.00 8.36
CA LYS A 438 22.97 -0.68 7.89
C LYS A 438 21.84 0.15 7.28
N ASN A 439 21.01 -0.47 6.44
CA ASN A 439 19.89 0.20 5.80
C ASN A 439 18.85 0.67 6.83
N LEU A 440 18.52 -0.15 7.81
CA LEU A 440 17.61 0.19 8.91
C LEU A 440 18.13 1.36 9.74
N THR A 441 19.44 1.39 10.04
CA THR A 441 20.06 2.49 10.78
C THR A 441 19.98 3.82 10.01
N ILE A 442 20.08 3.78 8.67
CA ILE A 442 19.94 4.97 7.82
C ILE A 442 18.49 5.46 7.81
N GLN A 443 17.52 4.55 7.70
CA GLN A 443 16.10 4.90 7.71
C GLN A 443 15.68 5.56 9.03
N ASN A 444 16.06 4.98 10.17
CA ASN A 444 15.75 5.53 11.50
C ASN A 444 16.39 6.90 11.78
N LYS A 445 17.51 7.24 11.13
CA LYS A 445 18.14 8.57 11.24
C LYS A 445 17.49 9.62 10.34
N ALA A 446 16.72 9.18 9.34
CA ALA A 446 16.06 10.07 8.39
C ALA A 446 14.62 10.43 8.80
N GLU A 447 14.03 9.69 9.75
CA GLU A 447 12.77 10.00 10.44
C GLU A 447 12.97 11.04 11.55
#